data_f37fcad3f682adeae70d98a81b173f33
#
_entry.id   f37fcad3f682adeae70d98a81b173f33
#
_cell.length_a   1.000
_cell.length_b   1.000
_cell.length_c   1.000
_cell.angle_alpha   90.00
_cell.angle_beta   90.00
_cell.angle_gamma   90.00
#
_symmetry.space_group_name_H-M   'P 1'
#
loop_
_entity.id
_entity.type
_entity.pdbx_description
1 polymer ?
#
loop_
_entity_poly.entity_id
_entity_poly.type
_entity_poly.pdbx_seq_one_letter_code
_entity_poly.pdbx_strand_id
1 'polypeptide(L)'
;MPIFYIAAKILSLNLWFKIIKSLGGFIDRKIYLCYKLYDFMRHRAAQTRRTRMYSFLLSLIYIAFISLGLPDSLLGSGWPVMHLELGVPISYMGIVSMVISGGTIVSSLISDRLNRKLGTRIVTVMSVFLTVIALFGFSFSSRFWMLIVFAVPYGLGAGAIDAALNNYVALHYKAKHMSWLHSFWGVGTIVSPFIMGYALTNKTWNSGYRIVGALQLVIAILLLVTLPVWKVNKAADETEKKSVGLVSALKIKGVPFLLIGFFAYCAAEATAMQWASTYFVEVKGISAERAATFASLFYIGITVGRFISGFITDKLGDRRMIITGTAILLCGI
;
A
#
# COMPACT_ATOMS: atom_id res chain seq x y z
N MET A 1 27.93 -5.12 23.79
CA MET A 1 28.98 -6.03 24.30
C MET A 1 28.60 -7.52 24.35
N PRO A 2 27.39 -8.01 24.63
CA PRO A 2 27.15 -9.48 24.68
C PRO A 2 27.23 -10.19 23.32
N ILE A 3 26.97 -9.52 22.19
CA ILE A 3 26.95 -10.13 20.86
C ILE A 3 28.37 -10.50 20.36
N PHE A 4 29.36 -9.66 20.64
CA PHE A 4 30.76 -9.93 20.27
C PHE A 4 31.37 -11.13 21.07
N TYR A 5 30.98 -11.27 22.32
CA TYR A 5 31.43 -12.37 23.18
C TYR A 5 30.84 -13.70 22.70
N ILE A 6 29.59 -13.73 22.29
CA ILE A 6 28.91 -14.91 21.74
C ILE A 6 29.50 -15.26 20.36
N ALA A 7 29.77 -14.29 19.49
CA ALA A 7 30.38 -14.51 18.19
C ALA A 7 31.82 -15.06 18.31
N ALA A 8 32.63 -14.52 19.21
CA ALA A 8 33.99 -15.02 19.48
C ALA A 8 33.98 -16.47 20.02
N LYS A 9 33.05 -16.79 20.92
CA LYS A 9 32.86 -18.14 21.46
C LYS A 9 32.38 -19.15 20.40
N ILE A 10 31.59 -18.70 19.42
CA ILE A 10 31.12 -19.52 18.28
C ILE A 10 32.26 -19.78 17.29
N LEU A 11 33.10 -18.76 17.01
CA LEU A 11 34.27 -18.94 16.14
C LEU A 11 35.29 -19.91 16.78
N SER A 12 35.53 -19.80 18.08
CA SER A 12 36.42 -20.71 18.77
C SER A 12 35.90 -22.15 18.79
N LEU A 13 34.59 -22.37 18.97
CA LEU A 13 33.95 -23.69 18.90
C LEU A 13 34.05 -24.32 17.50
N ASN A 14 33.85 -23.55 16.43
CA ASN A 14 34.00 -24.05 15.06
C ASN A 14 35.47 -24.41 14.73
N LEU A 15 36.41 -23.61 15.22
CA LEU A 15 37.85 -23.89 15.05
C LEU A 15 38.26 -25.13 15.81
N TRP A 16 37.85 -25.28 17.07
CA TRP A 16 38.05 -26.48 17.87
C TRP A 16 37.51 -27.76 17.22
N PHE A 17 36.33 -27.66 16.64
CA PHE A 17 35.69 -28.81 15.97
C PHE A 17 36.40 -29.22 14.68
N LYS A 18 36.91 -28.24 13.89
CA LYS A 18 37.79 -28.53 12.74
C LYS A 18 39.09 -29.22 13.17
N ILE A 19 39.68 -28.79 14.28
CA ILE A 19 40.92 -29.39 14.83
C ILE A 19 40.66 -30.81 15.30
N ILE A 20 39.56 -31.07 16.02
CA ILE A 20 39.19 -32.42 16.51
C ILE A 20 38.90 -33.37 15.35
N LYS A 21 38.24 -32.88 14.28
CA LYS A 21 37.96 -33.66 13.06
C LYS A 21 39.23 -33.99 12.28
N SER A 22 40.25 -33.13 12.36
CA SER A 22 41.58 -33.32 11.74
C SER A 22 42.44 -34.32 12.49
N LEU A 23 42.22 -34.50 13.79
CA LEU A 23 43.02 -35.38 14.66
C LEU A 23 42.54 -36.86 14.71
N GLY A 24 41.54 -37.23 13.87
CA GLY A 24 41.26 -38.62 13.48
C GLY A 24 41.02 -39.63 14.61
N GLY A 25 40.36 -39.27 15.73
CA GLY A 25 40.09 -40.25 16.76
C GLY A 25 38.99 -39.88 17.74
N PHE A 26 38.06 -40.79 17.94
CA PHE A 26 37.06 -40.83 19.02
C PHE A 26 36.31 -39.53 19.34
N ILE A 27 35.48 -39.06 18.40
CA ILE A 27 34.42 -38.16 18.77
C ILE A 27 33.34 -38.96 19.47
N ASP A 28 33.19 -38.77 20.80
CA ASP A 28 32.12 -39.38 21.56
C ASP A 28 30.77 -39.05 20.85
N ARG A 29 30.01 -40.10 20.53
CA ARG A 29 28.75 -40.05 19.83
C ARG A 29 27.79 -38.99 20.45
N LYS A 30 27.95 -38.78 21.76
CA LYS A 30 27.20 -37.76 22.52
C LYS A 30 27.58 -36.33 22.14
N ILE A 31 28.88 -36.03 21.95
CA ILE A 31 29.37 -34.68 21.55
C ILE A 31 28.89 -34.35 20.13
N TYR A 32 28.94 -35.33 19.22
CA TYR A 32 28.41 -35.15 17.85
C TYR A 32 26.89 -34.91 17.85
N LEU A 33 26.12 -35.60 18.69
CA LEU A 33 24.69 -35.45 18.81
C LEU A 33 24.34 -34.08 19.41
N CYS A 34 25.07 -33.64 20.45
CA CYS A 34 24.90 -32.31 21.05
C CYS A 34 25.20 -31.18 20.03
N TYR A 35 26.24 -31.33 19.22
CA TYR A 35 26.56 -30.35 18.17
C TYR A 35 25.48 -30.31 17.10
N LYS A 36 24.97 -31.42 16.59
CA LYS A 36 23.87 -31.48 15.64
C LYS A 36 22.60 -30.88 16.21
N LEU A 37 22.28 -31.14 17.47
CA LEU A 37 21.11 -30.57 18.13
C LEU A 37 21.23 -29.04 18.32
N TYR A 38 22.42 -28.58 18.71
CA TYR A 38 22.72 -27.15 18.82
C TYR A 38 22.60 -26.44 17.47
N ASP A 39 23.19 -27.01 16.42
CA ASP A 39 23.12 -26.44 15.05
C ASP A 39 21.69 -26.43 14.52
N PHE A 40 20.93 -27.50 14.73
CA PHE A 40 19.52 -27.59 14.41
C PHE A 40 18.69 -26.54 15.16
N MET A 41 18.88 -26.37 16.48
CA MET A 41 18.19 -25.38 17.28
C MET A 41 18.57 -23.97 16.85
N ARG A 42 19.82 -23.69 16.53
CA ARG A 42 20.31 -22.41 16.01
C ARG A 42 19.65 -22.05 14.68
N HIS A 43 19.62 -23.00 13.73
CA HIS A 43 18.96 -22.82 12.44
C HIS A 43 17.46 -22.58 12.60
N ARG A 44 16.80 -23.34 13.46
CA ARG A 44 15.38 -23.20 13.78
C ARG A 44 15.07 -21.84 14.41
N ALA A 45 15.87 -21.40 15.38
CA ALA A 45 15.72 -20.08 16.00
C ALA A 45 15.93 -18.94 15.01
N ALA A 46 16.96 -19.04 14.15
CA ALA A 46 17.21 -18.07 13.08
C ALA A 46 16.06 -18.01 12.08
N GLN A 47 15.51 -19.17 11.69
CA GLN A 47 14.38 -19.26 10.77
C GLN A 47 13.11 -18.69 11.42
N THR A 48 12.82 -18.99 12.69
CA THR A 48 11.67 -18.43 13.42
C THR A 48 11.78 -16.91 13.55
N ARG A 49 12.97 -16.39 13.87
CA ARG A 49 13.20 -14.93 13.93
C ARG A 49 13.00 -14.27 12.57
N ARG A 50 13.50 -14.89 11.50
CA ARG A 50 13.32 -14.42 10.13
C ARG A 50 11.83 -14.38 9.77
N THR A 51 11.09 -15.45 10.02
CA THR A 51 9.64 -15.52 9.74
C THR A 51 8.85 -14.46 10.49
N ARG A 52 9.11 -14.27 11.80
CA ARG A 52 8.45 -13.20 12.58
C ARG A 52 8.74 -11.82 12.02
N MET A 53 9.94 -11.56 11.57
CA MET A 53 10.34 -10.29 11.01
C MET A 53 9.68 -10.02 9.66
N TYR A 54 9.55 -11.04 8.79
CA TYR A 54 8.79 -10.94 7.53
C TYR A 54 7.31 -10.67 7.77
N SER A 55 6.70 -11.34 8.76
CA SER A 55 5.30 -11.11 9.12
C SER A 55 5.08 -9.71 9.66
N PHE A 56 5.99 -9.20 10.49
CA PHE A 56 5.91 -7.84 11.02
C PHE A 56 6.07 -6.79 9.91
N LEU A 57 7.01 -6.98 8.99
CA LEU A 57 7.18 -6.10 7.83
C LEU A 57 5.93 -6.09 6.94
N LEU A 58 5.32 -7.24 6.71
CA LEU A 58 4.06 -7.33 5.95
C LEU A 58 2.93 -6.54 6.63
N SER A 59 2.84 -6.60 7.97
CA SER A 59 1.86 -5.79 8.71
C SER A 59 2.10 -4.29 8.53
N LEU A 60 3.36 -3.83 8.52
CA LEU A 60 3.70 -2.43 8.24
C LEU A 60 3.33 -2.02 6.81
N ILE A 61 3.52 -2.91 5.84
CA ILE A 61 3.11 -2.69 4.45
C ILE A 61 1.59 -2.56 4.36
N TYR A 62 0.83 -3.38 5.06
CA TYR A 62 -0.64 -3.26 5.10
C TYR A 62 -1.09 -1.94 5.75
N ILE A 63 -0.44 -1.50 6.83
CA ILE A 63 -0.71 -0.19 7.44
C ILE A 63 -0.39 0.94 6.46
N ALA A 64 0.69 0.83 5.69
CA ALA A 64 1.01 1.79 4.64
C ALA A 64 -0.06 1.85 3.54
N PHE A 65 -0.72 0.73 3.22
CA PHE A 65 -1.84 0.71 2.28
C PHE A 65 -3.15 1.26 2.87
N ILE A 66 -3.41 1.10 4.16
CA ILE A 66 -4.49 1.84 4.83
C ILE A 66 -4.24 3.35 4.66
N SER A 67 -3.00 3.79 4.87
CA SER A 67 -2.62 5.19 4.73
C SER A 67 -2.80 5.71 3.30
N LEU A 68 -2.63 4.87 2.29
CA LEU A 68 -2.89 5.22 0.90
C LEU A 68 -4.40 5.36 0.62
N GLY A 69 -5.22 4.48 1.19
CA GLY A 69 -6.68 4.51 1.01
C GLY A 69 -7.40 5.64 1.75
N LEU A 70 -6.87 6.07 2.90
CA LEU A 70 -7.50 7.12 3.70
C LEU A 70 -7.79 8.41 2.92
N PRO A 71 -6.88 9.01 2.15
CA PRO A 71 -7.17 10.24 1.43
C PRO A 71 -7.97 10.06 0.14
N ASP A 72 -7.98 8.87 -0.48
CA ASP A 72 -8.54 8.64 -1.82
C ASP A 72 -10.04 8.92 -1.92
N SER A 73 -10.79 8.68 -0.86
CA SER A 73 -12.25 8.86 -0.84
C SER A 73 -12.71 10.21 -0.26
N LEU A 74 -11.79 11.05 0.26
CA LEU A 74 -12.15 12.33 0.87
C LEU A 74 -12.68 13.35 -0.12
N LEU A 75 -12.03 13.47 -1.28
CA LEU A 75 -12.40 14.47 -2.28
C LEU A 75 -13.82 14.24 -2.76
N GLY A 76 -14.15 13.01 -3.17
CA GLY A 76 -15.51 12.68 -3.62
C GLY A 76 -16.58 12.85 -2.54
N SER A 77 -16.23 12.46 -1.28
CA SER A 77 -17.18 12.57 -0.15
C SER A 77 -17.44 14.01 0.29
N GLY A 78 -16.44 14.88 0.21
CA GLY A 78 -16.55 16.27 0.63
C GLY A 78 -17.02 17.22 -0.49
N TRP A 79 -16.91 16.83 -1.74
CA TRP A 79 -17.08 17.71 -2.90
C TRP A 79 -18.44 18.39 -3.00
N PRO A 80 -19.57 17.76 -2.65
CA PRO A 80 -20.88 18.43 -2.70
C PRO A 80 -20.93 19.74 -1.89
N VAL A 81 -20.15 19.83 -0.82
CA VAL A 81 -20.07 21.05 0.02
C VAL A 81 -18.87 21.91 -0.42
N MET A 82 -17.75 21.29 -0.73
CA MET A 82 -16.50 21.99 -1.09
C MET A 82 -16.67 22.92 -2.29
N HIS A 83 -17.33 22.45 -3.37
CA HIS A 83 -17.47 23.25 -4.58
C HIS A 83 -18.33 24.50 -4.37
N LEU A 84 -19.35 24.41 -3.51
CA LEU A 84 -20.21 25.56 -3.15
C LEU A 84 -19.41 26.58 -2.33
N GLU A 85 -18.70 26.14 -1.28
CA GLU A 85 -17.90 27.03 -0.43
C GLU A 85 -16.73 27.69 -1.19
N LEU A 86 -16.14 26.97 -2.13
CA LEU A 86 -15.04 27.49 -2.96
C LEU A 86 -15.53 28.33 -4.16
N GLY A 87 -16.85 28.40 -4.38
CA GLY A 87 -17.46 29.17 -5.46
C GLY A 87 -17.09 28.68 -6.86
N VAL A 88 -16.95 27.35 -7.04
CA VAL A 88 -16.55 26.74 -8.31
C VAL A 88 -17.60 25.79 -8.86
N PRO A 89 -17.64 25.57 -10.19
CA PRO A 89 -18.50 24.57 -10.79
C PRO A 89 -18.23 23.17 -10.25
N ILE A 90 -19.27 22.36 -10.16
CA ILE A 90 -19.20 20.97 -9.69
C ILE A 90 -18.17 20.12 -10.47
N SER A 91 -17.99 20.39 -11.77
CA SER A 91 -17.04 19.72 -12.66
C SER A 91 -15.57 19.95 -12.30
N TYR A 92 -15.25 20.96 -11.48
CA TYR A 92 -13.87 21.28 -11.10
C TYR A 92 -13.21 20.23 -10.23
N MET A 93 -13.98 19.30 -9.63
CA MET A 93 -13.42 18.10 -9.02
C MET A 93 -12.54 17.31 -10.01
N GLY A 94 -12.99 17.21 -11.25
CA GLY A 94 -12.23 16.56 -12.32
C GLY A 94 -10.84 17.16 -12.53
N ILE A 95 -10.67 18.49 -12.38
CA ILE A 95 -9.37 19.16 -12.51
C ILE A 95 -8.43 18.70 -11.38
N VAL A 96 -8.91 18.71 -10.12
CA VAL A 96 -8.13 18.23 -8.98
C VAL A 96 -7.73 16.77 -9.16
N SER A 97 -8.68 15.92 -9.56
CA SER A 97 -8.43 14.48 -9.81
C SER A 97 -7.45 14.26 -10.95
N MET A 98 -7.50 15.05 -12.02
CA MET A 98 -6.54 14.97 -13.13
C MET A 98 -5.11 15.33 -12.68
N VAL A 99 -4.96 16.35 -11.83
CA VAL A 99 -3.63 16.71 -11.28
C VAL A 99 -3.09 15.60 -10.37
N ILE A 100 -3.94 15.04 -9.51
CA ILE A 100 -3.56 13.90 -8.67
C ILE A 100 -3.14 12.72 -9.55
N SER A 101 -3.96 12.32 -10.53
CA SER A 101 -3.69 11.20 -11.43
C SER A 101 -2.44 11.44 -12.27
N GLY A 102 -2.23 12.66 -12.76
CA GLY A 102 -1.01 13.04 -13.48
C GLY A 102 0.25 12.87 -12.61
N GLY A 103 0.20 13.33 -11.37
CA GLY A 103 1.27 13.13 -10.39
C GLY A 103 1.52 11.65 -10.08
N THR A 104 0.45 10.87 -9.94
CA THR A 104 0.51 9.41 -9.73
C THR A 104 1.19 8.69 -10.90
N ILE A 105 0.80 9.02 -12.13
CA ILE A 105 1.43 8.45 -13.34
C ILE A 105 2.93 8.79 -13.38
N VAL A 106 3.28 10.06 -13.21
CA VAL A 106 4.69 10.50 -13.24
C VAL A 106 5.51 9.79 -12.16
N SER A 107 5.04 9.76 -10.93
CA SER A 107 5.77 9.14 -9.83
C SER A 107 5.88 7.62 -9.96
N SER A 108 4.84 6.95 -10.46
CA SER A 108 4.87 5.50 -10.73
C SER A 108 5.90 5.15 -11.81
N LEU A 109 5.99 5.94 -12.89
CA LEU A 109 6.96 5.72 -13.97
C LEU A 109 8.42 5.87 -13.50
N ILE A 110 8.68 6.76 -12.54
CA ILE A 110 10.03 6.96 -11.99
C ILE A 110 10.30 6.12 -10.74
N SER A 111 9.29 5.47 -10.18
CA SER A 111 9.35 4.72 -8.91
C SER A 111 10.44 3.65 -8.93
N ASP A 112 10.61 2.91 -10.03
CA ASP A 112 11.66 1.91 -10.16
C ASP A 112 13.08 2.52 -10.01
N ARG A 113 13.34 3.67 -10.63
CA ARG A 113 14.62 4.38 -10.48
C ARG A 113 14.82 4.89 -9.05
N LEU A 114 13.74 5.37 -8.44
CA LEU A 114 13.74 5.89 -7.07
C LEU A 114 14.02 4.78 -6.06
N ASN A 115 13.36 3.62 -6.24
CA ASN A 115 13.57 2.45 -5.40
C ASN A 115 14.99 1.89 -5.49
N ARG A 116 15.61 1.87 -6.67
CA ARG A 116 17.02 1.47 -6.81
C ARG A 116 17.98 2.43 -6.11
N LYS A 117 17.73 3.74 -6.16
CA LYS A 117 18.61 4.74 -5.54
C LYS A 117 18.45 4.87 -4.03
N LEU A 118 17.22 4.90 -3.54
CA LEU A 118 16.87 5.20 -2.14
C LEU A 118 16.45 3.95 -1.35
N GLY A 119 16.03 2.91 -2.05
CA GLY A 119 15.40 1.72 -1.46
C GLY A 119 13.93 1.94 -1.14
N THR A 120 13.13 0.87 -1.27
CA THR A 120 11.67 0.88 -1.08
C THR A 120 11.25 1.52 0.24
N ARG A 121 11.99 1.29 1.33
CA ARG A 121 11.71 1.83 2.67
C ARG A 121 11.70 3.36 2.72
N ILE A 122 12.70 4.02 2.09
CA ILE A 122 12.80 5.48 2.09
C ILE A 122 11.74 6.07 1.18
N VAL A 123 11.54 5.47 0.00
CA VAL A 123 10.48 5.88 -0.93
C VAL A 123 9.13 5.82 -0.25
N THR A 124 8.80 4.74 0.47
CA THR A 124 7.55 4.60 1.22
C THR A 124 7.36 5.73 2.22
N VAL A 125 8.35 5.99 3.08
CA VAL A 125 8.26 7.03 4.11
C VAL A 125 8.11 8.42 3.48
N MET A 126 8.95 8.77 2.49
CA MET A 126 8.86 10.06 1.79
C MET A 126 7.49 10.25 1.13
N SER A 127 6.96 9.21 0.51
CA SER A 127 5.65 9.25 -0.15
C SER A 127 4.51 9.51 0.85
N VAL A 128 4.53 8.85 2.01
CA VAL A 128 3.51 9.10 3.04
C VAL A 128 3.63 10.53 3.59
N PHE A 129 4.84 11.07 3.76
CA PHE A 129 5.00 12.47 4.16
C PHE A 129 4.50 13.45 3.10
N LEU A 130 4.67 13.17 1.80
CA LEU A 130 4.09 13.99 0.74
C LEU A 130 2.56 14.02 0.81
N THR A 131 1.92 12.88 1.07
CA THR A 131 0.46 12.83 1.25
C THR A 131 0.00 13.53 2.54
N VAL A 132 0.79 13.49 3.62
CA VAL A 132 0.53 14.28 4.84
C VAL A 132 0.53 15.77 4.53
N ILE A 133 1.56 16.27 3.81
CA ILE A 133 1.65 17.67 3.40
C ILE A 133 0.44 18.07 2.56
N ALA A 134 0.03 17.21 1.63
CA ALA A 134 -1.13 17.47 0.79
C ALA A 134 -2.43 17.55 1.60
N LEU A 135 -2.67 16.63 2.51
CA LEU A 135 -3.87 16.61 3.35
C LEU A 135 -3.97 17.83 4.26
N PHE A 136 -2.88 18.22 4.91
CA PHE A 136 -2.86 19.47 5.66
C PHE A 136 -3.02 20.68 4.74
N GLY A 137 -2.40 20.66 3.56
CA GLY A 137 -2.60 21.68 2.55
C GLY A 137 -4.07 21.84 2.15
N PHE A 138 -4.77 20.74 1.87
CA PHE A 138 -6.21 20.75 1.63
C PHE A 138 -6.99 21.29 2.84
N SER A 139 -6.59 20.92 4.06
CA SER A 139 -7.25 21.38 5.28
C SER A 139 -7.14 22.88 5.54
N PHE A 140 -6.16 23.54 4.95
CA PHE A 140 -5.98 25.01 5.02
C PHE A 140 -6.44 25.74 3.76
N SER A 141 -6.94 25.00 2.75
CA SER A 141 -7.36 25.61 1.50
C SER A 141 -8.66 26.39 1.67
N SER A 142 -8.61 27.66 1.31
CA SER A 142 -9.76 28.57 1.25
C SER A 142 -10.12 28.99 -0.18
N ARG A 143 -9.31 28.59 -1.17
CA ARG A 143 -9.49 28.90 -2.59
C ARG A 143 -9.19 27.67 -3.44
N PHE A 144 -9.86 27.51 -4.55
CA PHE A 144 -9.73 26.38 -5.43
C PHE A 144 -8.28 26.11 -5.91
N TRP A 145 -7.54 27.17 -6.28
CA TRP A 145 -6.16 27.00 -6.75
C TRP A 145 -5.23 26.35 -5.71
N MET A 146 -5.53 26.51 -4.41
CA MET A 146 -4.75 25.85 -3.34
C MET A 146 -4.91 24.33 -3.41
N LEU A 147 -6.13 23.84 -3.73
CA LEU A 147 -6.34 22.40 -3.94
C LEU A 147 -5.49 21.88 -5.09
N ILE A 148 -5.35 22.65 -6.18
CA ILE A 148 -4.51 22.26 -7.32
C ILE A 148 -3.03 22.14 -6.91
N VAL A 149 -2.51 23.12 -6.15
CA VAL A 149 -1.13 23.11 -5.66
C VAL A 149 -0.85 21.89 -4.78
N PHE A 150 -1.74 21.61 -3.84
CA PHE A 150 -1.57 20.47 -2.93
C PHE A 150 -1.94 19.11 -3.55
N ALA A 151 -2.67 19.08 -4.66
CA ALA A 151 -2.91 17.88 -5.45
C ALA A 151 -1.61 17.30 -6.05
N VAL A 152 -0.61 18.15 -6.33
CA VAL A 152 0.69 17.72 -6.88
C VAL A 152 1.45 16.81 -5.89
N PRO A 153 1.80 17.24 -4.68
CA PRO A 153 2.46 16.35 -3.72
C PRO A 153 1.61 15.14 -3.34
N TYR A 154 0.28 15.27 -3.35
CA TYR A 154 -0.61 14.14 -3.15
C TYR A 154 -0.39 13.05 -4.21
N GLY A 155 -0.52 13.38 -5.49
CA GLY A 155 -0.36 12.43 -6.59
C GLY A 155 1.04 11.83 -6.65
N LEU A 156 2.09 12.64 -6.45
CA LEU A 156 3.47 12.17 -6.42
C LEU A 156 3.71 11.16 -5.28
N GLY A 157 3.17 11.42 -4.09
CA GLY A 157 3.27 10.51 -2.96
C GLY A 157 2.49 9.22 -3.20
N ALA A 158 1.22 9.32 -3.62
CA ALA A 158 0.35 8.17 -3.83
C ALA A 158 0.92 7.19 -4.87
N GLY A 159 1.36 7.68 -6.03
CA GLY A 159 1.88 6.79 -7.08
C GLY A 159 3.22 6.14 -6.75
N ALA A 160 4.11 6.86 -6.05
CA ALA A 160 5.41 6.29 -5.70
C ALA A 160 5.29 5.16 -4.66
N ILE A 161 4.45 5.32 -3.63
CA ILE A 161 4.23 4.29 -2.61
C ILE A 161 3.49 3.08 -3.19
N ASP A 162 2.46 3.32 -4.01
CA ASP A 162 1.69 2.26 -4.64
C ASP A 162 2.60 1.37 -5.50
N ALA A 163 3.34 1.95 -6.44
CA ALA A 163 4.26 1.21 -7.29
C ALA A 163 5.36 0.49 -6.48
N ALA A 164 5.93 1.14 -5.45
CA ALA A 164 7.01 0.58 -4.65
C ALA A 164 6.56 -0.65 -3.84
N LEU A 165 5.43 -0.55 -3.15
CA LEU A 165 4.95 -1.62 -2.28
C LEU A 165 4.29 -2.76 -3.06
N ASN A 166 3.57 -2.49 -4.16
CA ASN A 166 3.08 -3.52 -5.06
C ASN A 166 4.22 -4.36 -5.62
N ASN A 167 5.29 -3.72 -6.13
CA ASN A 167 6.47 -4.43 -6.61
C ASN A 167 7.14 -5.24 -5.49
N TYR A 168 7.29 -4.66 -4.30
CA TYR A 168 7.89 -5.35 -3.17
C TYR A 168 7.09 -6.60 -2.76
N VAL A 169 5.76 -6.50 -2.66
CA VAL A 169 4.89 -7.64 -2.32
C VAL A 169 4.89 -8.70 -3.42
N ALA A 170 4.86 -8.30 -4.69
CA ALA A 170 4.91 -9.22 -5.82
C ALA A 170 6.20 -10.06 -5.85
N LEU A 171 7.33 -9.47 -5.46
CA LEU A 171 8.63 -10.16 -5.46
C LEU A 171 8.88 -11.04 -4.22
N HIS A 172 8.30 -10.71 -3.06
CA HIS A 172 8.69 -11.31 -1.78
C HIS A 172 7.59 -12.13 -1.10
N TYR A 173 6.33 -12.02 -1.56
CA TYR A 173 5.19 -12.67 -0.91
C TYR A 173 4.32 -13.44 -1.93
N LYS A 174 3.42 -14.28 -1.43
CA LYS A 174 2.48 -15.04 -2.26
C LYS A 174 1.38 -14.13 -2.83
N ALA A 175 0.81 -14.51 -3.97
CA ALA A 175 -0.26 -13.76 -4.67
C ALA A 175 -1.42 -13.33 -3.77
N LYS A 176 -1.84 -14.17 -2.81
CA LYS A 176 -2.90 -13.82 -1.84
C LYS A 176 -2.61 -12.54 -1.03
N HIS A 177 -1.34 -12.25 -0.75
CA HIS A 177 -0.97 -11.03 -0.02
C HIS A 177 -1.15 -9.77 -0.87
N MET A 178 -1.12 -9.88 -2.20
CA MET A 178 -1.47 -8.79 -3.10
C MET A 178 -2.95 -8.43 -2.97
N SER A 179 -3.85 -9.43 -3.00
CA SER A 179 -5.29 -9.19 -2.80
C SER A 179 -5.58 -8.58 -1.42
N TRP A 180 -4.92 -9.07 -0.38
CA TRP A 180 -5.07 -8.51 0.98
C TRP A 180 -4.48 -7.10 1.10
N LEU A 181 -3.38 -6.80 0.42
CA LEU A 181 -2.80 -5.46 0.36
C LEU A 181 -3.85 -4.43 -0.10
N HIS A 182 -4.52 -4.72 -1.21
CA HIS A 182 -5.60 -3.87 -1.72
C HIS A 182 -6.87 -3.89 -0.86
N SER A 183 -7.10 -4.95 -0.08
CA SER A 183 -8.19 -4.95 0.92
C SER A 183 -7.88 -3.99 2.06
N PHE A 184 -6.63 -3.89 2.51
CA PHE A 184 -6.22 -2.91 3.53
C PHE A 184 -6.29 -1.48 3.01
N TRP A 185 -5.99 -1.23 1.72
CA TRP A 185 -6.32 0.04 1.07
C TRP A 185 -7.82 0.36 1.19
N GLY A 186 -8.66 -0.62 0.91
CA GLY A 186 -10.11 -0.51 1.03
C GLY A 186 -10.58 -0.18 2.45
N VAL A 187 -9.91 -0.64 3.50
CA VAL A 187 -10.22 -0.21 4.88
C VAL A 187 -10.05 1.30 5.03
N GLY A 188 -8.98 1.87 4.48
CA GLY A 188 -8.76 3.32 4.48
C GLY A 188 -9.89 4.07 3.75
N THR A 189 -10.27 3.61 2.56
CA THR A 189 -11.32 4.22 1.75
C THR A 189 -12.72 4.13 2.39
N ILE A 190 -12.98 3.10 3.21
CA ILE A 190 -14.23 2.97 3.97
C ILE A 190 -14.29 3.98 5.12
N VAL A 191 -13.19 4.14 5.85
CA VAL A 191 -13.15 4.95 7.08
C VAL A 191 -13.29 6.44 6.76
N SER A 192 -12.69 6.91 5.69
CA SER A 192 -12.62 8.34 5.39
C SER A 192 -13.95 9.03 5.09
N PRO A 193 -14.92 8.44 4.35
CA PRO A 193 -16.24 9.03 4.15
C PRO A 193 -17.00 9.22 5.47
N PHE A 194 -16.85 8.30 6.44
CA PHE A 194 -17.45 8.48 7.76
C PHE A 194 -16.83 9.65 8.51
N ILE A 195 -15.51 9.81 8.44
CA ILE A 195 -14.81 10.98 9.02
C ILE A 195 -15.28 12.27 8.34
N MET A 196 -15.41 12.26 6.99
CA MET A 196 -15.89 13.41 6.25
C MET A 196 -17.35 13.72 6.59
N GLY A 197 -18.23 12.70 6.63
CA GLY A 197 -19.63 12.88 7.03
C GLY A 197 -19.74 13.51 8.42
N TYR A 198 -19.00 13.01 9.41
CA TYR A 198 -18.94 13.61 10.74
C TYR A 198 -18.45 15.08 10.70
N ALA A 199 -17.42 15.35 9.89
CA ALA A 199 -16.90 16.71 9.75
C ALA A 199 -17.92 17.66 9.10
N LEU A 200 -18.65 17.22 8.09
CA LEU A 200 -19.67 18.02 7.42
C LEU A 200 -20.85 18.34 8.33
N THR A 201 -21.21 17.44 9.26
CA THR A 201 -22.30 17.68 10.21
C THR A 201 -21.92 18.62 11.34
N ASN A 202 -20.71 18.44 11.91
CA ASN A 202 -20.34 19.06 13.19
C ASN A 202 -19.34 20.21 13.01
N LYS A 203 -18.70 20.35 11.85
CA LYS A 203 -17.61 21.30 11.59
C LYS A 203 -17.61 21.74 10.13
N THR A 204 -16.47 21.60 9.46
CA THR A 204 -16.26 21.94 8.04
C THR A 204 -15.53 20.79 7.32
N TRP A 205 -15.63 20.73 6.00
CA TRP A 205 -14.87 19.77 5.19
C TRP A 205 -13.34 19.84 5.44
N ASN A 206 -12.81 21.04 5.72
CA ASN A 206 -11.40 21.25 6.10
C ASN A 206 -11.03 20.43 7.33
N SER A 207 -11.95 20.29 8.29
CA SER A 207 -11.76 19.48 9.49
C SER A 207 -11.66 17.99 9.17
N GLY A 208 -12.40 17.50 8.17
CA GLY A 208 -12.28 16.14 7.67
C GLY A 208 -10.86 15.84 7.15
N TYR A 209 -10.32 16.70 6.31
CA TYR A 209 -8.93 16.61 5.84
C TYR A 209 -7.92 16.71 6.98
N ARG A 210 -8.17 17.55 7.98
CA ARG A 210 -7.29 17.71 9.16
C ARG A 210 -7.23 16.45 10.00
N ILE A 211 -8.38 15.81 10.24
CA ILE A 211 -8.46 14.55 11.01
C ILE A 211 -7.71 13.44 10.26
N VAL A 212 -7.98 13.27 8.97
CA VAL A 212 -7.29 12.25 8.17
C VAL A 212 -5.80 12.56 8.03
N GLY A 213 -5.43 13.84 7.87
CA GLY A 213 -4.03 14.28 7.84
C GLY A 213 -3.28 13.96 9.14
N ALA A 214 -3.95 14.10 10.29
CA ALA A 214 -3.37 13.72 11.58
C ALA A 214 -3.18 12.19 11.71
N LEU A 215 -4.16 11.38 11.28
CA LEU A 215 -4.02 9.92 11.22
C LEU A 215 -2.88 9.51 10.29
N GLN A 216 -2.79 10.14 9.13
CA GLN A 216 -1.73 9.92 8.14
C GLN A 216 -0.35 10.27 8.72
N LEU A 217 -0.24 11.35 9.49
CA LEU A 217 1.00 11.74 10.15
C LEU A 217 1.44 10.70 11.19
N VAL A 218 0.51 10.15 11.98
CA VAL A 218 0.81 9.07 12.92
C VAL A 218 1.37 7.85 12.19
N ILE A 219 0.76 7.47 11.06
CA ILE A 219 1.26 6.35 10.25
C ILE A 219 2.64 6.68 9.65
N ALA A 220 2.86 7.91 9.17
CA ALA A 220 4.15 8.35 8.65
C ALA A 220 5.26 8.25 9.71
N ILE A 221 4.98 8.67 10.94
CA ILE A 221 5.91 8.56 12.08
C ILE A 221 6.17 7.08 12.40
N LEU A 222 5.13 6.24 12.44
CA LEU A 222 5.29 4.80 12.66
C LEU A 222 6.21 4.15 11.61
N LEU A 223 6.01 4.47 10.34
CA LEU A 223 6.85 3.96 9.25
C LEU A 223 8.28 4.49 9.35
N LEU A 224 8.48 5.74 9.75
CA LEU A 224 9.80 6.33 9.99
C LEU A 224 10.55 5.63 11.12
N VAL A 225 9.91 5.42 12.26
CA VAL A 225 10.51 4.75 13.43
C VAL A 225 10.85 3.29 13.13
N THR A 226 10.05 2.63 12.28
CA THR A 226 10.24 1.23 11.90
C THR A 226 11.21 1.02 10.72
N LEU A 227 11.81 2.08 10.15
CA LEU A 227 12.82 1.98 9.07
C LEU A 227 13.92 0.92 9.30
N PRO A 228 14.45 0.72 10.53
CA PRO A 228 15.47 -0.31 10.75
C PRO A 228 15.01 -1.73 10.47
N VAL A 229 13.71 -2.01 10.58
CA VAL A 229 13.12 -3.34 10.35
C VAL A 229 13.20 -3.74 8.86
N TRP A 230 13.15 -2.77 7.96
CA TRP A 230 13.21 -2.97 6.51
C TRP A 230 14.60 -3.39 5.99
N LYS A 231 15.64 -3.34 6.82
CA LYS A 231 17.03 -3.70 6.44
C LYS A 231 17.25 -5.18 6.18
N VAL A 232 16.27 -6.03 6.42
CA VAL A 232 16.41 -7.50 6.46
C VAL A 232 16.69 -8.13 5.11
N ASN A 233 16.45 -7.45 4.01
CA ASN A 233 16.43 -8.04 2.67
C ASN A 233 17.50 -7.52 1.70
N LYS A 234 18.65 -7.03 2.16
CA LYS A 234 19.73 -6.64 1.23
C LYS A 234 20.12 -7.74 0.24
N ALA A 235 20.05 -9.02 0.65
CA ALA A 235 20.39 -10.15 -0.21
C ALA A 235 19.33 -10.47 -1.30
N ALA A 236 18.09 -9.97 -1.16
CA ALA A 236 17.04 -10.16 -2.15
C ALA A 236 16.98 -9.01 -3.17
N ASP A 237 17.45 -7.82 -2.77
CA ASP A 237 17.56 -6.66 -3.67
C ASP A 237 18.67 -6.82 -4.72
N GLU A 238 19.63 -7.73 -4.51
CA GLU A 238 20.75 -7.98 -5.43
C GLU A 238 20.40 -8.88 -6.63
N THR A 239 19.27 -9.57 -6.61
CA THR A 239 18.74 -10.29 -7.78
C THR A 239 17.89 -9.37 -8.67
N GLU A 240 18.47 -8.24 -9.07
CA GLU A 240 17.84 -7.34 -10.05
C GLU A 240 17.66 -8.06 -11.38
N LYS A 241 16.45 -8.60 -11.60
CA LYS A 241 16.00 -8.86 -12.98
C LYS A 241 15.97 -7.53 -13.69
N LYS A 242 16.70 -7.42 -14.80
CA LYS A 242 16.71 -6.23 -15.66
C LYS A 242 15.28 -5.74 -15.86
N SER A 243 15.00 -4.52 -15.46
CA SER A 243 13.71 -3.88 -15.68
C SER A 243 13.39 -3.92 -17.19
N VAL A 244 12.26 -4.51 -17.53
CA VAL A 244 11.76 -4.50 -18.90
C VAL A 244 11.26 -3.09 -19.17
N GLY A 245 11.92 -2.35 -20.07
CA GLY A 245 11.51 -0.99 -20.42
C GLY A 245 10.06 -0.96 -20.93
N LEU A 246 9.36 0.15 -20.67
CA LEU A 246 7.92 0.33 -20.98
C LEU A 246 7.59 -0.06 -22.44
N VAL A 247 8.39 0.40 -23.41
CA VAL A 247 8.21 0.08 -24.85
C VAL A 247 8.32 -1.42 -25.11
N SER A 248 9.26 -2.09 -24.44
CA SER A 248 9.44 -3.54 -24.58
C SER A 248 8.30 -4.32 -23.94
N ALA A 249 7.77 -3.84 -22.82
CA ALA A 249 6.60 -4.44 -22.16
C ALA A 249 5.35 -4.34 -23.04
N LEU A 250 5.10 -3.21 -23.69
CA LEU A 250 3.97 -3.00 -24.61
C LEU A 250 4.01 -3.91 -25.85
N LYS A 251 5.21 -4.39 -26.25
CA LYS A 251 5.38 -5.33 -27.38
C LYS A 251 5.03 -6.79 -27.00
N ILE A 252 4.88 -7.10 -25.73
CA ILE A 252 4.50 -8.46 -25.28
C ILE A 252 3.05 -8.72 -25.67
N LYS A 253 2.81 -9.82 -26.42
CA LYS A 253 1.48 -10.21 -26.88
C LYS A 253 0.51 -10.34 -25.69
N GLY A 254 -0.61 -9.62 -25.76
CA GLY A 254 -1.65 -9.62 -24.73
C GLY A 254 -1.55 -8.45 -23.73
N VAL A 255 -0.37 -7.86 -23.49
CA VAL A 255 -0.21 -6.74 -22.55
C VAL A 255 -1.05 -5.51 -22.92
N PRO A 256 -1.14 -5.06 -24.18
CA PRO A 256 -2.02 -3.93 -24.53
C PRO A 256 -3.49 -4.19 -24.19
N PHE A 257 -4.01 -5.39 -24.45
CA PHE A 257 -5.40 -5.73 -24.12
C PHE A 257 -5.64 -5.78 -22.61
N LEU A 258 -4.66 -6.30 -21.85
CA LEU A 258 -4.71 -6.28 -20.38
C LEU A 258 -4.76 -4.85 -19.87
N LEU A 259 -3.95 -3.95 -20.42
CA LEU A 259 -3.92 -2.53 -20.02
C LEU A 259 -5.23 -1.82 -20.36
N ILE A 260 -5.83 -2.08 -21.52
CA ILE A 260 -7.15 -1.52 -21.88
C ILE A 260 -8.24 -2.02 -20.93
N GLY A 261 -8.27 -3.32 -20.63
CA GLY A 261 -9.24 -3.89 -19.70
C GLY A 261 -9.07 -3.32 -18.28
N PHE A 262 -7.83 -3.17 -17.82
CA PHE A 262 -7.53 -2.59 -16.52
C PHE A 262 -7.88 -1.10 -16.46
N PHE A 263 -7.61 -0.34 -17.54
CA PHE A 263 -8.02 1.05 -17.68
C PHE A 263 -9.54 1.20 -17.57
N ALA A 264 -10.31 0.39 -18.30
CA ALA A 264 -11.78 0.43 -18.25
C ALA A 264 -12.31 0.13 -16.84
N TYR A 265 -11.72 -0.87 -16.17
CA TYR A 265 -12.04 -1.18 -14.77
C TYR A 265 -11.76 0.01 -13.84
N CYS A 266 -10.56 0.58 -13.91
CA CYS A 266 -10.17 1.72 -13.08
C CYS A 266 -11.04 2.96 -13.36
N ALA A 267 -11.44 3.18 -14.61
CA ALA A 267 -12.32 4.28 -14.97
C ALA A 267 -13.71 4.14 -14.33
N ALA A 268 -14.29 2.93 -14.37
CA ALA A 268 -15.58 2.65 -13.73
C ALA A 268 -15.49 2.81 -12.20
N GLU A 269 -14.45 2.24 -11.57
CA GLU A 269 -14.21 2.35 -10.14
C GLU A 269 -14.03 3.81 -9.70
N ALA A 270 -13.16 4.56 -10.39
CA ALA A 270 -12.89 5.97 -10.08
C ALA A 270 -14.12 6.86 -10.26
N THR A 271 -14.96 6.58 -11.25
CA THR A 271 -16.21 7.33 -11.47
C THR A 271 -17.14 7.20 -10.27
N ALA A 272 -17.39 5.96 -9.81
CA ALA A 272 -18.20 5.73 -8.62
C ALA A 272 -17.58 6.35 -7.37
N MET A 273 -16.27 6.19 -7.17
CA MET A 273 -15.56 6.75 -6.02
C MET A 273 -15.67 8.27 -5.92
N GLN A 274 -15.58 8.97 -7.03
CA GLN A 274 -15.55 10.43 -7.04
C GLN A 274 -16.96 11.04 -7.05
N TRP A 275 -17.89 10.45 -7.80
CA TRP A 275 -19.17 11.10 -8.12
C TRP A 275 -20.35 10.56 -7.32
N ALA A 276 -20.24 9.43 -6.59
CA ALA A 276 -21.38 8.85 -5.88
C ALA A 276 -22.00 9.83 -4.87
N SER A 277 -21.20 10.46 -4.00
CA SER A 277 -21.74 11.42 -3.02
C SER A 277 -22.39 12.62 -3.70
N THR A 278 -21.77 13.15 -4.75
CA THR A 278 -22.33 14.26 -5.53
C THR A 278 -23.65 13.88 -6.19
N TYR A 279 -23.73 12.68 -6.79
CA TYR A 279 -24.98 12.17 -7.37
C TYR A 279 -26.09 12.05 -6.32
N PHE A 280 -25.80 11.55 -5.14
CA PHE A 280 -26.78 11.42 -4.07
C PHE A 280 -27.29 12.77 -3.57
N VAL A 281 -26.43 13.78 -3.50
CA VAL A 281 -26.82 15.14 -3.08
C VAL A 281 -27.62 15.83 -4.17
N GLU A 282 -27.05 15.96 -5.37
CA GLU A 282 -27.60 16.79 -6.45
C GLU A 282 -28.84 16.17 -7.12
N VAL A 283 -28.87 14.86 -7.29
CA VAL A 283 -29.95 14.17 -8.02
C VAL A 283 -30.99 13.57 -7.09
N LYS A 284 -30.56 13.05 -5.94
CA LYS A 284 -31.47 12.38 -4.98
C LYS A 284 -31.88 13.26 -3.80
N GLY A 285 -31.32 14.46 -3.67
CA GLY A 285 -31.66 15.40 -2.57
C GLY A 285 -31.26 14.88 -1.18
N ILE A 286 -30.30 13.96 -1.09
CA ILE A 286 -29.84 13.39 0.18
C ILE A 286 -28.82 14.35 0.81
N SER A 287 -28.85 14.50 2.15
CA SER A 287 -27.88 15.34 2.84
C SER A 287 -26.43 14.86 2.59
N ALA A 288 -25.47 15.79 2.50
CA ALA A 288 -24.07 15.49 2.19
C ALA A 288 -23.46 14.45 3.15
N GLU A 289 -23.84 14.49 4.44
CA GLU A 289 -23.44 13.49 5.45
C GLU A 289 -23.91 12.08 5.08
N ARG A 290 -25.20 11.93 4.76
CA ARG A 290 -25.75 10.63 4.38
C ARG A 290 -25.21 10.15 3.04
N ALA A 291 -24.99 11.06 2.11
CA ALA A 291 -24.40 10.77 0.81
C ALA A 291 -22.96 10.22 0.97
N ALA A 292 -22.14 10.82 1.84
CA ALA A 292 -20.82 10.30 2.17
C ALA A 292 -20.89 8.89 2.79
N THR A 293 -21.87 8.67 3.70
CA THR A 293 -22.11 7.34 4.30
C THR A 293 -22.51 6.30 3.25
N PHE A 294 -23.40 6.64 2.32
CA PHE A 294 -23.81 5.74 1.24
C PHE A 294 -22.68 5.42 0.27
N ALA A 295 -21.82 6.40 -0.04
CA ALA A 295 -20.62 6.14 -0.84
C ALA A 295 -19.70 5.13 -0.18
N SER A 296 -19.64 5.05 1.17
CA SER A 296 -18.82 4.05 1.86
C SER A 296 -19.27 2.61 1.61
N LEU A 297 -20.55 2.36 1.31
CA LEU A 297 -21.06 1.03 0.98
C LEU A 297 -20.39 0.47 -0.28
N PHE A 298 -20.10 1.33 -1.27
CA PHE A 298 -19.36 0.93 -2.46
C PHE A 298 -17.94 0.45 -2.10
N TYR A 299 -17.27 1.17 -1.20
CA TYR A 299 -15.93 0.78 -0.74
C TYR A 299 -15.95 -0.51 0.08
N ILE A 300 -17.00 -0.74 0.87
CA ILE A 300 -17.20 -2.02 1.60
C ILE A 300 -17.29 -3.17 0.59
N GLY A 301 -18.08 -3.01 -0.49
CA GLY A 301 -18.20 -4.02 -1.54
C GLY A 301 -16.85 -4.37 -2.18
N ILE A 302 -16.07 -3.36 -2.58
CA ILE A 302 -14.73 -3.53 -3.15
C ILE A 302 -13.79 -4.23 -2.16
N THR A 303 -13.78 -3.78 -0.91
CA THR A 303 -12.88 -4.31 0.14
C THR A 303 -13.17 -5.77 0.43
N VAL A 304 -14.44 -6.11 0.64
CA VAL A 304 -14.88 -7.48 0.89
C VAL A 304 -14.60 -8.37 -0.30
N GLY A 305 -14.89 -7.90 -1.53
CA GLY A 305 -14.59 -8.63 -2.75
C GLY A 305 -13.10 -8.95 -2.90
N ARG A 306 -12.21 -7.97 -2.68
CA ARG A 306 -10.75 -8.15 -2.70
C ARG A 306 -10.26 -9.08 -1.58
N PHE A 307 -10.84 -8.98 -0.39
CA PHE A 307 -10.49 -9.84 0.73
C PHE A 307 -10.85 -11.31 0.46
N ILE A 308 -12.05 -11.57 -0.01
CA ILE A 308 -12.54 -12.90 -0.35
C ILE A 308 -11.74 -13.49 -1.52
N SER A 309 -11.42 -12.69 -2.54
CA SER A 309 -10.64 -13.13 -3.69
C SER A 309 -9.28 -13.71 -3.29
N GLY A 310 -8.64 -13.15 -2.25
CA GLY A 310 -7.37 -13.65 -1.71
C GLY A 310 -7.42 -15.10 -1.19
N PHE A 311 -8.58 -15.61 -0.80
CA PHE A 311 -8.75 -17.01 -0.39
C PHE A 311 -9.17 -17.95 -1.53
N ILE A 312 -9.81 -17.40 -2.56
CA ILE A 312 -10.47 -18.20 -3.61
C ILE A 312 -9.57 -18.33 -4.85
N THR A 313 -8.70 -17.35 -5.11
CA THR A 313 -7.86 -17.28 -6.30
C THR A 313 -7.05 -18.57 -6.53
N ASP A 314 -6.43 -19.08 -5.47
CA ASP A 314 -5.61 -20.31 -5.54
C ASP A 314 -6.42 -21.55 -5.98
N LYS A 315 -7.75 -21.56 -5.77
CA LYS A 315 -8.65 -22.68 -6.10
C LYS A 315 -9.32 -22.54 -7.45
N LEU A 316 -9.79 -21.33 -7.80
CA LEU A 316 -10.56 -21.08 -9.03
C LEU A 316 -9.67 -20.76 -10.25
N GLY A 317 -8.49 -20.18 -10.00
CA GLY A 317 -7.57 -19.66 -11.02
C GLY A 317 -8.04 -18.32 -11.61
N ASP A 318 -7.08 -17.56 -12.16
CA ASP A 318 -7.26 -16.16 -12.59
C ASP A 318 -8.38 -15.99 -13.63
N ARG A 319 -8.46 -16.87 -14.61
CA ARG A 319 -9.45 -16.78 -15.69
C ARG A 319 -10.90 -16.83 -15.16
N ARG A 320 -11.19 -17.79 -14.27
CA ARG A 320 -12.55 -17.92 -13.70
C ARG A 320 -12.87 -16.76 -12.79
N MET A 321 -11.89 -16.28 -12.02
CA MET A 321 -12.06 -15.12 -11.16
C MET A 321 -12.40 -13.85 -11.95
N ILE A 322 -11.71 -13.59 -13.06
CA ILE A 322 -11.98 -12.43 -13.93
C ILE A 322 -13.39 -12.53 -14.53
N ILE A 323 -13.77 -13.70 -15.08
CA ILE A 323 -15.10 -13.90 -15.69
C ILE A 323 -16.21 -13.71 -14.65
N THR A 324 -16.07 -14.31 -13.45
CA THR A 324 -17.06 -14.20 -12.38
C THR A 324 -17.18 -12.75 -11.89
N GLY A 325 -16.05 -12.08 -11.67
CA GLY A 325 -16.03 -10.68 -11.25
C GLY A 325 -16.68 -9.74 -12.28
N THR A 326 -16.39 -9.96 -13.57
CA THR A 326 -17.02 -9.19 -14.67
C THR A 326 -18.53 -9.44 -14.73
N ALA A 327 -18.97 -10.69 -14.57
CA ALA A 327 -20.41 -11.03 -14.56
C ALA A 327 -21.13 -10.35 -13.39
N ILE A 328 -20.56 -10.38 -12.19
CA ILE A 328 -21.11 -9.70 -11.00
C ILE A 328 -21.21 -8.20 -11.24
N LEU A 329 -20.16 -7.58 -11.82
CA LEU A 329 -20.14 -6.16 -12.14
C LEU A 329 -21.29 -5.80 -13.11
N LEU A 330 -21.44 -6.56 -14.20
CA LEU A 330 -22.51 -6.33 -15.21
C LEU A 330 -23.92 -6.52 -14.62
N CYS A 331 -24.09 -7.40 -13.63
CA CYS A 331 -25.38 -7.58 -12.97
C CYS A 331 -25.67 -6.47 -11.95
N GLY A 332 -24.63 -5.75 -11.47
CA GLY A 332 -24.75 -4.70 -10.46
C GLY A 332 -24.98 -3.29 -11.03
N ILE A 333 -24.75 -3.10 -12.31
CA ILE A 333 -25.00 -1.84 -13.05
C ILE A 333 -26.42 -1.84 -13.59
#